data_227530d85b981a73a5e373ff195d7be0
#
_entry.id   227530d85b981a73a5e373ff195d7be0
#
_cell.length_a   1.000
_cell.length_b   1.000
_cell.length_c   1.000
_cell.angle_alpha   90.00
_cell.angle_beta   90.00
_cell.angle_gamma   90.00
#
_symmetry.space_group_name_H-M   'P 1'
#
loop_
_entity.id
_entity.type
_entity.pdbx_description
1 polymer ?
#
loop_
_entity_poly.entity_id
_entity_poly.type
_entity_poly.pdbx_seq_one_letter_code
_entity_poly.pdbx_strand_id
1 'polypeptide(L)'
;MTCYDPGNGKTFILGRKYLALERYFHKEIARVQAQWYGQQSGKGVKHPVTSKHIRKLYKRKHDSVTDYLHKVTRYLAEYCREQGITCVVAGDIRNIRREKDLGHRTNQKFHSLPYNRIYIMLEYKLKRYGIRFIKQEESYTSQCSPLSPEVGKRYAEPSKRKER
;
A
#
# COMPACT_ATOMS: atom_id res chain seq x y z
N MET A 1 2.43 1.62 6.96
CA MET A 1 2.99 0.31 7.35
C MET A 1 3.35 0.39 8.82
N THR A 2 2.90 -0.54 9.62
CA THR A 2 3.38 -0.73 10.99
C THR A 2 4.55 -1.71 10.91
N CYS A 3 5.66 -1.35 11.50
CA CYS A 3 6.88 -2.14 11.53
C CYS A 3 7.18 -2.49 13.00
N TYR A 4 7.58 -3.72 13.23
CA TYR A 4 8.03 -4.21 14.53
C TYR A 4 9.42 -4.83 14.38
N ASP A 5 10.34 -4.42 15.24
CA ASP A 5 11.67 -4.97 15.33
C ASP A 5 11.79 -5.81 16.60
N PRO A 6 11.84 -7.15 16.48
CA PRO A 6 11.89 -8.03 17.64
C PRO A 6 13.23 -7.96 18.38
N GLY A 7 14.31 -7.52 17.73
CA GLY A 7 15.64 -7.43 18.34
C GLY A 7 15.72 -6.38 19.44
N ASN A 8 15.02 -5.26 19.27
CA ASN A 8 14.99 -4.17 20.26
C ASN A 8 13.59 -3.82 20.77
N GLY A 9 12.56 -4.59 20.39
CA GLY A 9 11.15 -4.37 20.78
C GLY A 9 10.53 -3.11 20.20
N LYS A 10 11.17 -2.44 19.25
CA LYS A 10 10.72 -1.15 18.72
C LYS A 10 9.59 -1.31 17.71
N THR A 11 8.51 -0.57 17.94
CA THR A 11 7.41 -0.46 16.98
C THR A 11 7.35 0.96 16.41
N PHE A 12 7.22 1.08 15.08
CA PHE A 12 7.09 2.37 14.42
C PHE A 12 6.18 2.30 13.20
N ILE A 13 5.62 3.44 12.80
CA ILE A 13 4.69 3.53 11.68
C ILE A 13 5.28 4.38 10.56
N LEU A 14 5.39 3.79 9.39
CA LEU A 14 5.83 4.44 8.16
C LEU A 14 4.64 4.70 7.21
N GLY A 15 4.75 5.74 6.41
CA GLY A 15 3.80 5.99 5.34
C GLY A 15 2.53 6.75 5.73
N ARG A 16 2.44 7.35 6.91
CA ARG A 16 1.24 8.11 7.37
C ARG A 16 0.81 9.22 6.41
N LYS A 17 1.75 9.93 5.78
CA LYS A 17 1.46 11.05 4.87
C LYS A 17 0.90 10.61 3.51
N TYR A 18 0.98 9.32 3.15
CA TYR A 18 0.51 8.82 1.86
C TYR A 18 -0.96 9.17 1.58
N LEU A 19 -1.85 8.86 2.52
CA LEU A 19 -3.28 9.13 2.34
C LEU A 19 -3.60 10.63 2.27
N ALA A 20 -2.85 11.47 2.97
CA ALA A 20 -3.02 12.91 2.88
C ALA A 20 -2.61 13.43 1.49
N LEU A 21 -1.50 12.92 0.94
CA LEU A 21 -1.02 13.25 -0.40
C LEU A 21 -2.03 12.81 -1.48
N GLU A 22 -2.54 11.58 -1.38
CA GLU A 22 -3.57 11.06 -2.27
C GLU A 22 -4.85 11.92 -2.24
N ARG A 23 -5.35 12.25 -1.04
CA ARG A 23 -6.55 13.09 -0.88
C ARG A 23 -6.37 14.48 -1.44
N TYR A 24 -5.20 15.09 -1.23
CA TYR A 24 -4.89 16.41 -1.79
C TYR A 24 -5.00 16.40 -3.31
N PHE A 25 -4.30 15.49 -3.97
CA PHE A 25 -4.34 15.41 -5.43
C PHE A 25 -5.71 15.01 -5.98
N HIS A 26 -6.44 14.12 -5.31
CA HIS A 26 -7.80 13.77 -5.71
C HIS A 26 -8.73 14.97 -5.71
N LYS A 27 -8.70 15.79 -4.63
CA LYS A 27 -9.51 17.01 -4.55
C LYS A 27 -9.13 18.01 -5.62
N GLU A 28 -7.84 18.26 -5.82
CA GLU A 28 -7.35 19.24 -6.78
C GLU A 28 -7.66 18.82 -8.23
N ILE A 29 -7.44 17.56 -8.57
CA ILE A 29 -7.77 17.03 -9.89
C ILE A 29 -9.28 17.11 -10.12
N ALA A 30 -10.10 16.68 -9.17
CA ALA A 30 -11.56 16.73 -9.29
C ALA A 30 -12.07 18.17 -9.50
N ARG A 31 -11.52 19.13 -8.75
CA ARG A 31 -11.86 20.55 -8.89
C ARG A 31 -11.55 21.07 -10.31
N VAL A 32 -10.35 20.81 -10.80
CA VAL A 32 -9.92 21.28 -12.13
C VAL A 32 -10.68 20.56 -13.25
N GLN A 33 -10.97 19.25 -13.07
CA GLN A 33 -11.78 18.49 -14.02
C GLN A 33 -13.21 19.01 -14.10
N ALA A 34 -13.85 19.31 -12.96
CA ALA A 34 -15.22 19.84 -12.94
C ALA A 34 -15.29 21.17 -13.69
N GLN A 35 -14.34 22.07 -13.45
CA GLN A 35 -14.27 23.36 -14.16
C GLN A 35 -14.07 23.17 -15.66
N TRP A 36 -13.09 22.37 -16.05
CA TRP A 36 -12.72 22.16 -17.46
C TRP A 36 -13.82 21.46 -18.25
N TYR A 37 -14.40 20.39 -17.72
CA TYR A 37 -15.46 19.66 -18.38
C TYR A 37 -16.77 20.45 -18.40
N GLY A 38 -17.08 21.21 -17.36
CA GLY A 38 -18.22 22.13 -17.36
C GLY A 38 -18.13 23.18 -18.46
N GLN A 39 -16.93 23.77 -18.67
CA GLN A 39 -16.71 24.72 -19.77
C GLN A 39 -16.89 24.09 -21.16
N GLN A 40 -16.43 22.85 -21.35
CA GLN A 40 -16.62 22.15 -22.62
C GLN A 40 -18.08 21.77 -22.87
N SER A 41 -18.77 21.28 -21.84
CA SER A 41 -20.22 20.97 -21.92
C SER A 41 -21.04 22.23 -22.22
N GLY A 42 -20.73 23.37 -21.61
CA GLY A 42 -21.35 24.65 -21.90
C GLY A 42 -21.15 25.14 -23.35
N LYS A 43 -20.10 24.64 -24.02
CA LYS A 43 -19.85 24.87 -25.46
C LYS A 43 -20.44 23.78 -26.37
N GLY A 44 -21.27 22.87 -25.84
CA GLY A 44 -21.91 21.81 -26.60
C GLY A 44 -21.01 20.61 -26.94
N VAL A 45 -19.84 20.48 -26.33
CA VAL A 45 -18.94 19.35 -26.57
C VAL A 45 -19.49 18.10 -25.92
N LYS A 46 -19.94 17.12 -26.72
CA LYS A 46 -20.53 15.85 -26.24
C LYS A 46 -19.53 14.95 -25.50
N HIS A 47 -18.26 14.96 -25.91
CA HIS A 47 -17.18 14.14 -25.35
C HIS A 47 -16.02 15.02 -24.89
N PRO A 48 -16.03 15.52 -23.63
CA PRO A 48 -15.00 16.40 -23.11
C PRO A 48 -13.61 15.75 -23.12
N VAL A 49 -12.60 16.47 -23.61
CA VAL A 49 -11.22 16.00 -23.70
C VAL A 49 -10.38 16.55 -22.54
N THR A 50 -9.53 15.71 -21.99
CA THR A 50 -8.62 16.07 -20.89
C THR A 50 -7.63 17.15 -21.31
N SER A 51 -7.51 18.23 -20.51
CA SER A 51 -6.56 19.31 -20.78
C SER A 51 -5.10 18.94 -20.46
N LYS A 52 -4.16 19.69 -21.06
CA LYS A 52 -2.73 19.59 -20.70
C LYS A 52 -2.50 19.85 -19.21
N HIS A 53 -3.26 20.76 -18.60
CA HIS A 53 -3.17 21.07 -17.17
C HIS A 53 -3.56 19.88 -16.30
N ILE A 54 -4.68 19.21 -16.61
CA ILE A 54 -5.11 18.01 -15.89
C ILE A 54 -4.06 16.90 -16.01
N ARG A 55 -3.50 16.68 -17.20
CA ARG A 55 -2.40 15.71 -17.40
C ARG A 55 -1.16 16.03 -16.54
N LYS A 56 -0.79 17.32 -16.45
CA LYS A 56 0.30 17.75 -15.56
C LYS A 56 0.01 17.49 -14.08
N LEU A 57 -1.24 17.66 -13.63
CA LEU A 57 -1.63 17.32 -12.25
C LEU A 57 -1.51 15.83 -11.96
N TYR A 58 -1.95 14.96 -12.88
CA TYR A 58 -1.76 13.52 -12.75
C TYR A 58 -0.28 13.13 -12.70
N LYS A 59 0.55 13.75 -13.54
CA LYS A 59 2.00 13.54 -13.50
C LYS A 59 2.59 13.98 -12.15
N ARG A 60 2.27 15.18 -11.67
CA ARG A 60 2.72 15.67 -10.35
C ARG A 60 2.30 14.74 -9.22
N LYS A 61 1.05 14.24 -9.24
CA LYS A 61 0.58 13.22 -8.29
C LYS A 61 1.47 11.99 -8.34
N HIS A 62 1.68 11.43 -9.52
CA HIS A 62 2.51 10.26 -9.72
C HIS A 62 3.94 10.45 -9.19
N ASP A 63 4.57 11.56 -9.56
CA ASP A 63 5.96 11.87 -9.17
C ASP A 63 6.07 12.07 -7.66
N SER A 64 5.14 12.82 -7.04
CA SER A 64 5.11 13.06 -5.59
C SER A 64 4.89 11.78 -4.79
N VAL A 65 3.98 10.92 -5.24
CA VAL A 65 3.74 9.62 -4.61
C VAL A 65 4.97 8.72 -4.74
N THR A 66 5.58 8.69 -5.93
CA THR A 66 6.78 7.88 -6.19
C THR A 66 7.95 8.32 -5.32
N ASP A 67 8.24 9.62 -5.26
CA ASP A 67 9.28 10.17 -4.39
C ASP A 67 9.03 9.82 -2.92
N TYR A 68 7.79 9.99 -2.46
CA TYR A 68 7.42 9.64 -1.09
C TYR A 68 7.64 8.17 -0.77
N LEU A 69 7.24 7.26 -1.67
CA LEU A 69 7.46 5.82 -1.51
C LEU A 69 8.95 5.46 -1.50
N HIS A 70 9.74 6.11 -2.36
CA HIS A 70 11.20 5.94 -2.35
C HIS A 70 11.83 6.35 -1.02
N LYS A 71 11.40 7.49 -0.44
CA LYS A 71 11.88 7.97 0.87
C LYS A 71 11.53 7.00 1.99
N VAL A 72 10.27 6.54 2.04
CA VAL A 72 9.80 5.61 3.08
C VAL A 72 10.52 4.26 2.99
N THR A 73 10.64 3.70 1.80
CA THR A 73 11.29 2.40 1.62
C THR A 73 12.81 2.46 1.77
N ARG A 74 13.42 3.61 1.46
CA ARG A 74 14.84 3.86 1.73
C ARG A 74 15.09 3.92 3.23
N TYR A 75 14.29 4.70 3.96
CA TYR A 75 14.40 4.80 5.41
C TYR A 75 14.34 3.42 6.09
N LEU A 76 13.37 2.57 5.68
CA LEU A 76 13.27 1.22 6.23
C LEU A 76 14.52 0.36 5.92
N ALA A 77 15.02 0.43 4.70
CA ALA A 77 16.20 -0.34 4.31
C ALA A 77 17.47 0.12 5.05
N GLU A 78 17.64 1.42 5.25
CA GLU A 78 18.73 2.01 6.03
C GLU A 78 18.62 1.62 7.52
N TYR A 79 17.42 1.72 8.10
CA TYR A 79 17.16 1.26 9.47
C TYR A 79 17.54 -0.22 9.64
N CYS A 80 17.09 -1.09 8.74
CA CYS A 80 17.41 -2.53 8.82
C CYS A 80 18.92 -2.78 8.76
N ARG A 81 19.63 -2.05 7.89
CA ARG A 81 21.10 -2.14 7.81
C ARG A 81 21.76 -1.71 9.12
N GLU A 82 21.34 -0.58 9.69
CA GLU A 82 21.92 -0.01 10.92
C GLU A 82 21.67 -0.90 12.15
N GLN A 83 20.52 -1.59 12.18
CA GLN A 83 20.19 -2.51 13.27
C GLN A 83 20.71 -3.95 13.02
N GLY A 84 21.44 -4.20 11.92
CA GLY A 84 21.98 -5.53 11.62
C GLY A 84 20.89 -6.56 11.28
N ILE A 85 19.70 -6.12 10.85
CA ILE A 85 18.59 -7.00 10.49
C ILE A 85 18.92 -7.74 9.20
N THR A 86 18.83 -9.07 9.22
CA THR A 86 19.15 -9.94 8.08
C THR A 86 17.95 -10.36 7.26
N CYS A 87 16.73 -10.21 7.81
CA CYS A 87 15.49 -10.60 7.15
C CYS A 87 14.36 -9.66 7.51
N VAL A 88 13.59 -9.25 6.51
CA VAL A 88 12.34 -8.48 6.67
C VAL A 88 11.18 -9.34 6.17
N VAL A 89 10.19 -9.55 7.03
CA VAL A 89 8.96 -10.27 6.68
C VAL A 89 7.83 -9.25 6.53
N ALA A 90 7.10 -9.32 5.43
CA ALA A 90 5.93 -8.49 5.18
C ALA A 90 4.71 -9.36 4.89
N GLY A 91 3.55 -8.99 5.41
CA GLY A 91 2.30 -9.66 5.10
C GLY A 91 1.97 -9.59 3.61
N ASP A 92 1.56 -10.72 3.03
CA ASP A 92 1.13 -10.78 1.64
C ASP A 92 -0.35 -10.41 1.50
N ILE A 93 -0.60 -9.17 1.11
CA ILE A 93 -1.95 -8.62 0.98
C ILE A 93 -2.49 -8.66 -0.46
N ARG A 94 -1.86 -9.41 -1.39
CA ARG A 94 -2.29 -9.48 -2.79
C ARG A 94 -3.74 -9.93 -2.95
N ASN A 95 -4.20 -10.84 -2.11
CA ASN A 95 -5.56 -11.39 -2.16
C ASN A 95 -6.57 -10.67 -1.26
N ILE A 96 -6.16 -9.70 -0.45
CA ILE A 96 -7.04 -8.98 0.49
C ILE A 96 -8.15 -8.19 -0.21
N ARG A 97 -7.99 -7.93 -1.52
CA ARG A 97 -8.96 -7.20 -2.35
C ARG A 97 -10.01 -8.08 -2.99
N ARG A 98 -9.84 -9.41 -2.97
CA ARG A 98 -10.81 -10.34 -3.56
C ARG A 98 -11.93 -10.60 -2.55
N GLU A 99 -13.16 -10.51 -3.01
CA GLU A 99 -14.38 -10.98 -2.31
C GLU A 99 -14.72 -10.24 -0.99
N LYS A 100 -14.10 -9.10 -0.68
CA LYS A 100 -14.45 -8.31 0.52
C LYS A 100 -15.04 -6.97 0.13
N ASP A 101 -16.33 -6.79 0.38
CA ASP A 101 -16.94 -5.46 0.40
C ASP A 101 -16.83 -4.88 1.82
N LEU A 102 -15.91 -3.93 1.97
CA LEU A 102 -15.65 -3.21 3.23
C LEU A 102 -16.37 -1.86 3.24
N GLY A 103 -17.31 -1.65 2.31
CA GLY A 103 -17.98 -0.38 2.09
C GLY A 103 -17.15 0.61 1.26
N HIS A 104 -17.84 1.50 0.54
CA HIS A 104 -17.28 2.38 -0.49
C HIS A 104 -16.03 3.17 -0.06
N ARG A 105 -16.04 3.79 1.13
CA ARG A 105 -14.91 4.59 1.62
C ARG A 105 -13.68 3.76 1.97
N THR A 106 -13.89 2.57 2.51
CA THR A 106 -12.80 1.68 2.91
C THR A 106 -12.21 1.01 1.68
N ASN A 107 -13.04 0.54 0.75
CA ASN A 107 -12.60 0.00 -0.54
C ASN A 107 -11.77 1.01 -1.32
N GLN A 108 -12.20 2.27 -1.41
CA GLN A 108 -11.42 3.32 -2.08
C GLN A 108 -10.03 3.51 -1.46
N LYS A 109 -9.91 3.48 -0.13
CA LYS A 109 -8.61 3.57 0.55
C LYS A 109 -7.72 2.36 0.25
N PHE A 110 -8.28 1.15 0.31
CA PHE A 110 -7.52 -0.08 0.02
C PHE A 110 -7.06 -0.15 -1.44
N HIS A 111 -7.92 0.25 -2.39
CA HIS A 111 -7.57 0.27 -3.80
C HIS A 111 -6.50 1.31 -4.14
N SER A 112 -6.42 2.41 -3.39
CA SER A 112 -5.42 3.46 -3.63
C SER A 112 -4.02 3.11 -3.14
N LEU A 113 -3.86 2.14 -2.22
CA LEU A 113 -2.57 1.79 -1.63
C LEU A 113 -1.68 1.01 -2.62
N PRO A 114 -0.47 1.51 -2.94
CA PRO A 114 0.40 0.94 -3.96
C PRO A 114 1.28 -0.21 -3.41
N TYR A 115 0.67 -1.22 -2.80
CA TYR A 115 1.39 -2.32 -2.13
C TYR A 115 2.45 -2.98 -2.99
N ASN A 116 2.09 -3.32 -4.24
CA ASN A 116 3.02 -3.99 -5.14
C ASN A 116 4.28 -3.14 -5.42
N ARG A 117 4.09 -1.83 -5.59
CA ARG A 117 5.22 -0.89 -5.77
C ARG A 117 6.11 -0.83 -4.53
N ILE A 118 5.50 -0.85 -3.34
CA ILE A 118 6.23 -0.86 -2.06
C ILE A 118 7.06 -2.16 -1.95
N TYR A 119 6.48 -3.32 -2.26
CA TYR A 119 7.18 -4.60 -2.21
C TYR A 119 8.36 -4.63 -3.18
N ILE A 120 8.16 -4.20 -4.43
CA ILE A 120 9.24 -4.12 -5.42
C ILE A 120 10.37 -3.20 -4.92
N MET A 121 10.01 -2.01 -4.38
CA MET A 121 10.98 -1.05 -3.88
C MET A 121 11.75 -1.57 -2.66
N LEU A 122 11.09 -2.28 -1.75
CA LEU A 122 11.73 -2.91 -0.60
C LEU A 122 12.65 -4.04 -1.03
N GLU A 123 12.19 -4.91 -1.90
CA GLU A 123 12.92 -6.08 -2.37
C GLU A 123 14.30 -5.70 -2.93
N TYR A 124 14.37 -4.77 -3.90
CA TYR A 124 15.67 -4.39 -4.47
C TYR A 124 16.55 -3.56 -3.52
N LYS A 125 15.94 -2.74 -2.64
CA LYS A 125 16.71 -1.93 -1.68
C LYS A 125 17.30 -2.77 -0.56
N LEU A 126 16.54 -3.72 -0.02
CA LEU A 126 17.01 -4.65 0.99
C LEU A 126 18.06 -5.61 0.42
N LYS A 127 17.84 -6.10 -0.81
CA LYS A 127 18.82 -6.93 -1.53
C LYS A 127 20.19 -6.24 -1.66
N ARG A 128 20.22 -4.93 -1.87
CA ARG A 128 21.46 -4.14 -1.93
C ARG A 128 22.31 -4.25 -0.65
N TYR A 129 21.67 -4.48 0.49
CA TYR A 129 22.32 -4.66 1.78
C TYR A 129 22.44 -6.13 2.23
N GLY A 130 22.15 -7.08 1.33
CA GLY A 130 22.16 -8.50 1.65
C GLY A 130 21.00 -8.94 2.55
N ILE A 131 19.98 -8.11 2.74
CA ILE A 131 18.84 -8.38 3.62
C ILE A 131 17.78 -9.13 2.83
N ARG A 132 17.32 -10.28 3.34
CA ARG A 132 16.24 -11.07 2.74
C ARG A 132 14.90 -10.39 2.92
N PHE A 133 14.05 -10.42 1.89
CA PHE A 133 12.68 -9.95 1.94
C PHE A 133 11.72 -11.11 1.68
N ILE A 134 10.86 -11.41 2.64
CA ILE A 134 9.91 -12.52 2.59
C ILE A 134 8.48 -11.97 2.63
N LYS A 135 7.62 -12.47 1.75
CA LYS A 135 6.19 -12.18 1.76
C LYS A 135 5.49 -13.38 2.40
N GLN A 136 4.85 -13.15 3.54
CA GLN A 136 4.15 -14.17 4.31
C GLN A 136 2.65 -14.00 4.16
N GLU A 137 1.96 -15.09 3.85
CA GLU A 137 0.50 -15.09 3.85
C GLU A 137 -0.03 -14.91 5.28
N GLU A 138 -0.99 -13.98 5.44
CA GLU A 138 -1.60 -13.62 6.73
C GLU A 138 -3.01 -14.20 6.90
N SER A 139 -3.42 -15.13 6.04
CA SER A 139 -4.76 -15.76 6.13
C SER A 139 -4.95 -16.42 7.50
N TYR A 140 -6.10 -16.10 8.12
CA TYR A 140 -6.53 -16.66 9.42
C TYR A 140 -5.67 -16.32 10.65
N THR A 141 -4.62 -15.53 10.56
CA THR A 141 -3.77 -15.16 11.70
C THR A 141 -4.54 -14.46 12.82
N SER A 142 -5.56 -13.66 12.48
CA SER A 142 -6.43 -12.99 13.47
C SER A 142 -7.38 -13.96 14.23
N GLN A 143 -7.54 -15.19 13.75
CA GLN A 143 -8.37 -16.22 14.39
C GLN A 143 -7.53 -17.19 15.24
N CYS A 144 -6.21 -17.08 15.16
CA CYS A 144 -5.29 -17.92 15.92
C CYS A 144 -4.78 -17.18 17.16
N SER A 145 -4.94 -17.78 18.34
CA SER A 145 -4.27 -17.29 19.53
C SER A 145 -2.81 -17.75 19.51
N PRO A 146 -1.83 -16.85 19.63
CA PRO A 146 -0.41 -17.25 19.69
C PRO A 146 -0.09 -18.06 20.96
N LEU A 147 -0.99 -18.03 21.95
CA LEU A 147 -0.85 -18.73 23.24
C LEU A 147 -1.50 -20.13 23.23
N SER A 148 -2.22 -20.50 22.18
CA SER A 148 -2.89 -21.80 22.07
C SER A 148 -2.25 -22.68 21.00
N PRO A 149 -1.47 -23.72 21.37
CA PRO A 149 -0.78 -24.58 20.41
C PRO A 149 -1.76 -25.42 19.54
N GLU A 150 -3.00 -25.68 20.02
CA GLU A 150 -4.00 -26.46 19.29
C GLU A 150 -4.57 -25.73 18.07
N VAL A 151 -4.63 -24.39 18.10
CA VAL A 151 -5.17 -23.58 16.99
C VAL A 151 -4.25 -23.61 15.78
N GLY A 152 -2.93 -23.68 15.98
CA GLY A 152 -1.95 -23.80 14.90
C GLY A 152 -2.14 -25.05 14.03
N LYS A 153 -2.44 -26.20 14.62
CA LYS A 153 -2.72 -27.44 13.92
C LYS A 153 -4.01 -27.38 13.10
N ARG A 154 -5.07 -26.77 13.65
CA ARG A 154 -6.40 -26.69 13.00
C ARG A 154 -6.38 -25.86 11.71
N TYR A 155 -5.51 -24.85 11.61
CA TYR A 155 -5.41 -23.97 10.45
C TYR A 155 -4.21 -24.28 9.55
N ALA A 156 -3.33 -25.18 9.95
CA ALA A 156 -2.21 -25.64 9.13
C ALA A 156 -2.65 -26.62 8.02
N GLU A 157 -3.83 -27.27 8.15
CA GLU A 157 -4.34 -28.20 7.18
C GLU A 157 -4.93 -27.49 5.94
N PRO A 158 -4.37 -27.71 4.73
CA PRO A 158 -4.82 -27.05 3.49
C PRO A 158 -6.29 -27.31 3.15
N SER A 159 -6.84 -28.46 3.54
CA SER A 159 -8.24 -28.88 3.29
C SER A 159 -9.27 -27.98 3.99
N LYS A 160 -8.95 -27.45 5.15
CA LYS A 160 -9.85 -26.57 5.93
C LYS A 160 -9.82 -25.10 5.51
N ARG A 161 -8.89 -24.71 4.63
CA ARG A 161 -8.80 -23.35 4.06
C ARG A 161 -9.80 -23.09 2.94
N LYS A 162 -10.44 -24.16 2.39
CA LYS A 162 -11.36 -24.05 1.25
C LYS A 162 -12.85 -23.98 1.63
N GLU A 163 -13.21 -24.19 2.89
CA GLU A 163 -14.60 -24.28 3.34
C GLU A 163 -15.17 -22.98 3.95
N ARG A 164 -14.72 -21.80 3.43
CA ARG A 164 -15.37 -20.52 3.77
C ARG A 164 -15.49 -19.62 2.56
#